data_022da057981007e812511267ac16db2b
#
_entry.id   022da057981007e812511267ac16db2b
#
_cell.length_a   1.000
_cell.length_b   1.000
_cell.length_c   1.000
_cell.angle_alpha   90.00
_cell.angle_beta   90.00
_cell.angle_gamma   90.00
#
_symmetry.space_group_name_H-M   'P 1'
#
loop_
_entity.id
_entity.type
_entity.pdbx_description
1 polymer ?
#
loop_
_entity_poly.entity_id
_entity_poly.type
_entity_poly.pdbx_seq_one_letter_code
_entity_poly.pdbx_strand_id
1 'polypeptide(L)'
;MYATIFEALGLKAPIHLYVDDKEYRSVFRHSSDIEMVNTFEKSDIVLITTEEMLDLARRKKGQIPEGKPLLFATDYHFLKSCEKAVGAFYWRKGRSQLLFLKKRLDKHHIIVPKRYDQFVIDEL
;
A
#
# COMPACT_ATOMS: atom_id res chain seq x y z
N MET A 1 -0.70 10.73 8.00
CA MET A 1 0.18 10.59 6.81
C MET A 1 -0.29 9.48 5.88
N TYR A 2 -0.41 8.25 6.37
CA TYR A 2 -0.87 7.15 5.51
C TYR A 2 -2.27 7.37 4.94
N ALA A 3 -3.19 7.91 5.74
CA ALA A 3 -4.54 8.18 5.24
C ALA A 3 -4.52 9.10 4.01
N THR A 4 -3.68 10.12 4.01
CA THR A 4 -3.53 11.03 2.88
C THR A 4 -2.98 10.31 1.65
N ILE A 5 -2.00 9.42 1.85
CA ILE A 5 -1.43 8.60 0.77
C ILE A 5 -2.50 7.67 0.19
N PHE A 6 -3.26 7.01 1.05
CA PHE A 6 -4.31 6.09 0.60
C PHE A 6 -5.43 6.82 -0.15
N GLU A 7 -5.80 8.01 0.29
CA GLU A 7 -6.77 8.83 -0.42
C GLU A 7 -6.26 9.23 -1.81
N ALA A 8 -4.96 9.50 -1.93
CA ALA A 8 -4.34 9.79 -3.22
C ALA A 8 -4.44 8.61 -4.18
N LEU A 9 -4.53 7.38 -3.66
CA LEU A 9 -4.72 6.17 -4.44
C LEU A 9 -6.19 5.92 -4.81
N GLY A 10 -7.09 6.84 -4.45
CA GLY A 10 -8.51 6.74 -4.78
C GLY A 10 -9.35 6.04 -3.74
N LEU A 11 -8.77 5.70 -2.59
CA LEU A 11 -9.53 5.06 -1.51
C LEU A 11 -10.29 6.10 -0.70
N LYS A 12 -11.47 5.72 -0.23
CA LYS A 12 -12.35 6.61 0.55
C LYS A 12 -12.53 6.11 1.97
N ALA A 13 -12.58 7.04 2.92
CA ALA A 13 -12.82 6.72 4.32
C ALA A 13 -14.23 6.14 4.51
N PRO A 14 -14.41 5.14 5.39
CA PRO A 14 -13.36 4.46 6.14
C PRO A 14 -12.57 3.49 5.25
N ILE A 15 -11.26 3.64 5.26
CA ILE A 15 -10.36 2.80 4.47
C ILE A 15 -10.10 1.51 5.25
N HIS A 16 -10.43 0.36 4.66
CA HIS A 16 -10.23 -0.93 5.30
C HIS A 16 -8.80 -1.39 5.05
N LEU A 17 -8.00 -1.43 6.11
CA LEU A 17 -6.58 -1.73 6.06
C LEU A 17 -6.29 -3.08 6.71
N TYR A 18 -5.54 -3.93 6.01
CA TYR A 18 -4.98 -5.13 6.60
C TYR A 18 -3.47 -4.95 6.80
N VAL A 19 -3.03 -5.09 8.03
CA VAL A 19 -1.62 -5.09 8.40
C VAL A 19 -1.46 -6.01 9.61
N ASP A 20 -0.45 -6.87 9.60
CA ASP A 20 -0.23 -7.83 10.68
C ASP A 20 0.75 -7.34 11.74
N ASP A 21 1.59 -6.36 11.42
CA ASP A 21 2.60 -5.83 12.33
C ASP A 21 1.95 -5.05 13.47
N LYS A 22 2.31 -5.42 14.71
CA LYS A 22 1.71 -4.83 15.91
C LYS A 22 2.00 -3.33 16.04
N GLU A 23 3.18 -2.90 15.64
CA GLU A 23 3.55 -1.48 15.73
C GLU A 23 2.71 -0.65 14.78
N TYR A 24 2.52 -1.11 13.56
CA TYR A 24 1.66 -0.43 12.59
C TYR A 24 0.20 -0.45 13.03
N ARG A 25 -0.28 -1.58 13.56
CA ARG A 25 -1.64 -1.64 14.07
C ARG A 25 -1.87 -0.63 15.18
N SER A 26 -0.88 -0.45 16.06
CA SER A 26 -0.95 0.54 17.13
C SER A 26 -1.05 1.97 16.58
N VAL A 27 -0.29 2.27 15.52
CA VAL A 27 -0.32 3.59 14.86
C VAL A 27 -1.71 3.91 14.32
N PHE A 28 -2.38 2.93 13.73
CA PHE A 28 -3.69 3.14 13.09
C PHE A 28 -4.89 3.01 14.02
N ARG A 29 -4.69 2.52 15.24
CA ARG A 29 -5.78 2.24 16.19
C ARG A 29 -6.72 3.42 16.41
N HIS A 30 -6.20 4.63 16.42
CA HIS A 30 -6.95 5.84 16.73
C HIS A 30 -7.28 6.68 15.51
N SER A 31 -7.03 6.16 14.31
CA SER A 31 -7.36 6.87 13.08
C SER A 31 -8.87 6.78 12.82
N SER A 32 -9.50 7.92 12.56
CA SER A 32 -10.92 7.94 12.19
C SER A 32 -11.14 7.57 10.72
N ASP A 33 -10.10 7.69 9.89
CA ASP A 33 -10.19 7.46 8.45
C ASP A 33 -9.84 6.03 8.07
N ILE A 34 -9.17 5.29 8.95
CA ILE A 34 -8.68 3.94 8.67
C ILE A 34 -9.29 2.97 9.66
N GLU A 35 -9.92 1.92 9.13
CA GLU A 35 -10.47 0.83 9.91
C GLU A 35 -9.67 -0.43 9.63
N MET A 36 -9.02 -0.99 10.65
CA MET A 36 -8.25 -2.22 10.49
C MET A 36 -9.17 -3.42 10.39
N VAL A 37 -8.89 -4.29 9.42
CA VAL A 37 -9.62 -5.54 9.22
C VAL A 37 -8.70 -6.72 9.50
N ASN A 38 -9.29 -7.91 9.65
CA ASN A 38 -8.56 -9.10 10.08
C ASN A 38 -8.25 -10.08 8.95
N THR A 39 -8.72 -9.79 7.74
CA THR A 39 -8.48 -10.68 6.61
C THR A 39 -8.08 -9.88 5.37
N PHE A 40 -7.29 -10.53 4.54
CA PHE A 40 -6.85 -9.98 3.27
C PHE A 40 -8.06 -9.62 2.38
N GLU A 41 -9.05 -10.51 2.35
CA GLU A 41 -10.21 -10.38 1.46
C GLU A 41 -11.13 -9.22 1.82
N LYS A 42 -11.14 -8.80 3.08
CA LYS A 42 -11.99 -7.68 3.53
C LYS A 42 -11.33 -6.32 3.39
N SER A 43 -10.06 -6.28 2.97
CA SER A 43 -9.30 -5.04 2.93
C SER A 43 -9.46 -4.30 1.62
N ASP A 44 -9.31 -2.98 1.69
CA ASP A 44 -9.16 -2.11 0.52
C ASP A 44 -7.69 -1.99 0.15
N ILE A 45 -6.82 -2.07 1.16
CA ILE A 45 -5.38 -1.96 0.98
C ILE A 45 -4.68 -2.82 2.03
N VAL A 46 -3.57 -3.42 1.63
CA VAL A 46 -2.72 -4.24 2.49
C VAL A 46 -1.35 -3.59 2.57
N LEU A 47 -0.84 -3.38 3.79
CA LEU A 47 0.53 -2.92 4.00
C LEU A 47 1.44 -4.13 4.14
N ILE A 48 2.47 -4.18 3.33
CA ILE A 48 3.50 -5.23 3.38
C ILE A 48 4.63 -4.72 4.26
N THR A 49 4.61 -5.14 5.52
CA THR A 49 5.56 -4.69 6.55
C THR A 49 6.57 -5.77 6.92
N THR A 50 6.30 -7.02 6.57
CA THR A 50 7.12 -8.18 6.96
C THR A 50 7.28 -9.14 5.79
N GLU A 51 8.27 -10.03 5.90
CA GLU A 51 8.46 -11.10 4.91
C GLU A 51 7.25 -12.04 4.86
N GLU A 52 6.62 -12.28 6.01
CA GLU A 52 5.42 -13.12 6.09
C GLU A 52 4.27 -12.52 5.27
N MET A 53 4.08 -11.21 5.35
CA MET A 53 3.07 -10.53 4.54
C MET A 53 3.41 -10.56 3.05
N LEU A 54 4.68 -10.42 2.72
CA LEU A 54 5.14 -10.53 1.33
C LEU A 54 4.80 -11.91 0.78
N ASP A 55 5.09 -12.95 1.53
CA ASP A 55 4.79 -14.34 1.12
C ASP A 55 3.30 -14.56 0.98
N LEU A 56 2.49 -14.02 1.90
CA LEU A 56 1.04 -14.12 1.83
C LEU A 56 0.51 -13.45 0.56
N ALA A 57 0.98 -12.25 0.26
CA ALA A 57 0.56 -11.50 -0.93
C ALA A 57 0.93 -12.27 -2.21
N ARG A 58 2.11 -12.89 -2.24
CA ARG A 58 2.54 -13.70 -3.39
C ARG A 58 1.67 -14.94 -3.57
N ARG A 59 1.32 -15.62 -2.48
CA ARG A 59 0.46 -16.81 -2.54
C ARG A 59 -0.94 -16.48 -3.04
N LYS A 60 -1.43 -15.28 -2.74
CA LYS A 60 -2.77 -14.84 -3.15
C LYS A 60 -2.80 -14.17 -4.53
N LYS A 61 -1.67 -14.11 -5.21
CA LYS A 61 -1.52 -13.41 -6.49
C LYS A 61 -2.59 -13.77 -7.52
N GLY A 62 -2.93 -15.06 -7.64
CA GLY A 62 -3.92 -15.53 -8.60
C GLY A 62 -5.36 -15.45 -8.09
N GLN A 63 -5.57 -15.07 -6.83
CA GLN A 63 -6.87 -15.03 -6.19
C GLN A 63 -7.36 -13.61 -5.91
N ILE A 64 -6.49 -12.61 -6.10
CA ILE A 64 -6.83 -11.21 -5.87
C ILE A 64 -7.56 -10.69 -7.10
N PRO A 65 -8.83 -10.22 -6.94
CA PRO A 65 -9.53 -9.58 -8.04
C PRO A 65 -8.77 -8.34 -8.48
N GLU A 66 -8.81 -8.04 -9.75
CA GLU A 66 -8.19 -6.83 -10.26
C GLU A 66 -8.79 -5.61 -9.55
N GLY A 67 -7.94 -4.77 -8.99
CA GLY A 67 -8.36 -3.57 -8.29
C GLY A 67 -8.47 -3.66 -6.78
N LYS A 68 -8.57 -4.86 -6.18
CA LYS A 68 -8.68 -4.99 -4.71
C LYS A 68 -8.11 -6.31 -4.18
N PRO A 69 -7.45 -6.26 -3.00
CA PRO A 69 -6.95 -5.06 -2.36
C PRO A 69 -5.73 -4.50 -3.07
N LEU A 70 -5.49 -3.21 -2.91
CA LEU A 70 -4.23 -2.61 -3.34
C LEU A 70 -3.14 -3.08 -2.40
N LEU A 71 -1.93 -3.26 -2.92
CA LEU A 71 -0.77 -3.63 -2.10
C LEU A 71 0.17 -2.44 -2.04
N PHE A 72 0.64 -2.12 -0.83
CA PHE A 72 1.52 -0.99 -0.60
C PHE A 72 2.63 -1.42 0.34
N ALA A 73 3.87 -1.08 0.01
CA ALA A 73 5.04 -1.53 0.76
C ALA A 73 5.51 -0.48 1.77
N THR A 74 6.16 -0.94 2.82
CA THR A 74 6.78 -0.07 3.82
C THR A 74 8.30 -0.10 3.72
N ASP A 75 8.83 -0.76 2.68
CA ASP A 75 10.27 -0.90 2.44
C ASP A 75 10.52 -1.05 0.95
N TYR A 76 11.62 -0.50 0.48
CA TYR A 76 11.99 -0.59 -0.93
C TYR A 76 12.16 -2.04 -1.39
N HIS A 77 12.73 -2.89 -0.53
CA HIS A 77 12.91 -4.31 -0.83
C HIS A 77 11.55 -4.99 -1.11
N PHE A 78 10.55 -4.70 -0.29
CA PHE A 78 9.22 -5.28 -0.47
C PHE A 78 8.56 -4.76 -1.75
N LEU A 79 8.77 -3.50 -2.09
CA LEU A 79 8.25 -2.92 -3.33
C LEU A 79 8.86 -3.63 -4.55
N LYS A 80 10.16 -3.85 -4.51
CA LYS A 80 10.89 -4.52 -5.59
C LYS A 80 10.45 -5.97 -5.75
N SER A 81 10.23 -6.65 -4.63
CA SER A 81 9.92 -8.08 -4.61
C SER A 81 8.45 -8.39 -4.85
N CYS A 82 7.56 -7.42 -4.73
CA CYS A 82 6.13 -7.61 -4.93
C CYS A 82 5.66 -6.82 -6.15
N GLU A 83 5.48 -7.52 -7.25
CA GLU A 83 5.12 -6.91 -8.54
C GLU A 83 3.78 -6.15 -8.51
N LYS A 84 2.89 -6.51 -7.61
CA LYS A 84 1.57 -5.89 -7.50
C LYS A 84 1.52 -4.71 -6.55
N ALA A 85 2.59 -4.43 -5.80
CA ALA A 85 2.63 -3.28 -4.93
C ALA A 85 2.69 -2.00 -5.76
N VAL A 86 1.74 -1.09 -5.54
CA VAL A 86 1.60 0.13 -6.34
C VAL A 86 2.55 1.24 -5.91
N GLY A 87 3.13 1.10 -4.72
CA GLY A 87 4.06 2.09 -4.20
C GLY A 87 4.60 1.70 -2.84
N ALA A 88 5.40 2.59 -2.27
CA ALA A 88 5.99 2.39 -0.96
C ALA A 88 6.20 3.72 -0.24
N PHE A 89 6.13 3.67 1.09
CA PHE A 89 6.52 4.76 1.96
C PHE A 89 7.52 4.20 2.97
N TYR A 90 8.77 4.66 2.92
CA TYR A 90 9.86 4.04 3.66
C TYR A 90 10.88 5.08 4.13
N TRP A 91 11.76 4.68 5.04
CA TRP A 91 12.88 5.50 5.49
C TRP A 91 14.15 5.13 4.76
N ARG A 92 14.87 6.14 4.32
CA ARG A 92 16.18 5.97 3.72
C ARG A 92 17.07 7.15 4.10
N LYS A 93 18.22 6.85 4.70
CA LYS A 93 19.21 7.87 5.13
C LYS A 93 18.56 8.94 6.01
N GLY A 94 17.71 8.53 6.95
CA GLY A 94 17.05 9.44 7.88
C GLY A 94 15.89 10.25 7.32
N ARG A 95 15.47 9.97 6.10
CA ARG A 95 14.36 10.67 5.46
C ARG A 95 13.25 9.71 5.05
N SER A 96 12.01 10.18 5.17
CA SER A 96 10.90 9.44 4.61
C SER A 96 10.88 9.60 3.09
N GLN A 97 10.61 8.50 2.39
CA GLN A 97 10.53 8.47 0.94
C GLN A 97 9.17 7.91 0.52
N LEU A 98 8.52 8.59 -0.41
CA LEU A 98 7.28 8.12 -1.00
C LEU A 98 7.54 7.84 -2.47
N LEU A 99 7.05 6.70 -2.96
CA LEU A 99 7.25 6.30 -4.34
C LEU A 99 6.00 5.60 -4.86
N PHE A 100 5.54 6.01 -6.04
CA PHE A 100 4.47 5.33 -6.77
C PHE A 100 5.01 4.82 -8.09
N LEU A 101 4.54 3.66 -8.54
CA LEU A 101 4.94 3.06 -9.80
C LEU A 101 3.81 3.21 -10.82
N LYS A 102 4.02 4.05 -11.82
CA LYS A 102 3.00 4.44 -12.79
C LYS A 102 2.39 3.25 -13.52
N LYS A 103 3.21 2.32 -13.98
CA LYS A 103 2.70 1.14 -14.70
C LYS A 103 1.79 0.28 -13.83
N ARG A 104 2.08 0.20 -12.54
CA ARG A 104 1.26 -0.56 -11.60
C ARG A 104 -0.03 0.18 -11.24
N LEU A 105 0.05 1.51 -11.10
CA LEU A 105 -1.13 2.34 -10.91
C LEU A 105 -2.08 2.23 -12.11
N ASP A 106 -1.53 2.25 -13.31
CA ASP A 106 -2.32 2.16 -14.55
C ASP A 106 -3.12 0.85 -14.62
N LYS A 107 -2.54 -0.24 -14.15
CA LYS A 107 -3.24 -1.55 -14.11
C LYS A 107 -4.48 -1.53 -13.23
N HIS A 108 -4.50 -0.65 -12.23
CA HIS A 108 -5.63 -0.48 -11.33
C HIS A 108 -6.49 0.73 -11.69
N HIS A 109 -6.20 1.39 -12.83
CA HIS A 109 -6.91 2.59 -13.28
C HIS A 109 -6.84 3.72 -12.25
N ILE A 110 -5.71 3.86 -11.56
CA ILE A 110 -5.49 4.87 -10.53
C ILE A 110 -4.70 6.04 -11.10
N ILE A 111 -5.22 7.26 -10.91
CA ILE A 111 -4.54 8.49 -11.27
C ILE A 111 -4.36 9.30 -9.98
N VAL A 112 -3.12 9.41 -9.51
CA VAL A 112 -2.83 10.21 -8.32
C VAL A 112 -2.91 11.69 -8.64
N PRO A 113 -3.28 12.55 -7.65
CA PRO A 113 -3.31 14.00 -7.86
C PRO A 113 -1.95 14.56 -8.30
N LYS A 114 -1.97 15.63 -9.06
CA LYS A 114 -0.75 16.25 -9.61
C LYS A 114 0.30 16.59 -8.55
N ARG A 115 -0.12 16.91 -7.34
CA ARG A 115 0.82 17.22 -6.25
C ARG A 115 1.73 16.05 -5.89
N TYR A 116 1.40 14.84 -6.36
CA TYR A 116 2.21 13.64 -6.15
C TYR A 116 3.07 13.26 -7.36
N ASP A 117 3.04 14.02 -8.45
CA ASP A 117 3.78 13.68 -9.68
C ASP A 117 5.28 13.49 -9.43
N GLN A 118 5.85 14.28 -8.51
CA GLN A 118 7.28 14.16 -8.17
C GLN A 118 7.64 12.82 -7.53
N PHE A 119 6.65 12.07 -7.05
CA PHE A 119 6.84 10.78 -6.40
C PHE A 119 6.54 9.61 -7.34
N VAL A 120 6.16 9.87 -8.56
CA VAL A 120 5.76 8.84 -9.52
C VAL A 120 6.90 8.57 -10.50
N ILE A 121 7.28 7.29 -10.63
CA ILE A 121 8.23 6.85 -11.64
C ILE A 121 7.56 5.77 -12.49
N ASP A 122 8.10 5.49 -13.67
CA ASP A 122 7.47 4.52 -14.57
C ASP A 122 7.52 3.09 -14.01
N GLU A 123 8.71 2.65 -13.61
CA GLU A 123 8.92 1.32 -12.98
C GLU A 123 10.32 1.31 -12.36
N LEU A 124 10.57 0.30 -11.54
CA LEU A 124 11.87 0.11 -10.89
C LEU A 124 12.94 -0.37 -11.87
#